data_a32a0d5ba109a0c6b573034f217cb2a5
#
_entry.id   a32a0d5ba109a0c6b573034f217cb2a5
#
_cell.length_a   1.000
_cell.length_b   1.000
_cell.length_c   1.000
_cell.angle_alpha   90.00
_cell.angle_beta   90.00
_cell.angle_gamma   90.00
#
_symmetry.space_group_name_H-M   'P 1'
#
loop_
_entity.id
_entity.type
_entity.pdbx_description
1 polymer ?
#
loop_
_entity_poly.entity_id
_entity_poly.type
_entity_poly.pdbx_seq_one_letter_code
_entity_poly.pdbx_strand_id
1 'polypeptide(L)'
;MLSYKEYDNAQAVEIVLSGRLSTEEFDKIAQKLEAFIKRHRQIRVLEVIKDFEGMDAGAFWHDVKFSLRHVQEFSRVAIVANPDMHHLWSNLVAPFMRCDVEHFSPGETEAARDWLMWPEGAVD
;
A
#
# COMPACT_ATOMS: atom_id res chain seq x y z
N MET A 1 -7.18 13.32 3.85
CA MET A 1 -5.86 13.51 4.46
C MET A 1 -4.97 12.32 4.19
N LEU A 2 -3.73 12.57 3.87
CA LEU A 2 -2.79 11.54 3.45
C LEU A 2 -1.51 11.67 4.27
N SER A 3 -1.06 10.58 4.89
CA SER A 3 0.23 10.58 5.58
C SER A 3 1.11 9.47 5.01
N TYR A 4 2.42 9.69 5.09
CA TYR A 4 3.41 8.81 4.50
C TYR A 4 4.61 8.74 5.44
N LYS A 5 5.05 7.53 5.72
CA LYS A 5 6.19 7.32 6.62
C LYS A 5 7.08 6.21 6.09
N GLU A 6 8.39 6.44 6.09
CA GLU A 6 9.39 5.47 5.65
C GLU A 6 10.09 4.84 6.84
N TYR A 7 10.33 3.53 6.73
CA TYR A 7 11.12 2.76 7.69
C TYR A 7 12.28 2.15 6.92
N ASP A 8 13.37 2.88 6.81
CA ASP A 8 14.53 2.46 6.00
C ASP A 8 15.09 1.11 6.44
N ASN A 9 15.20 0.89 7.75
CA ASN A 9 15.78 -0.35 8.28
C ASN A 9 14.95 -1.59 7.91
N ALA A 10 13.65 -1.43 7.72
CA ALA A 10 12.76 -2.53 7.38
C ALA A 10 12.41 -2.55 5.89
N GLN A 11 12.90 -1.60 5.12
CA GLN A 11 12.54 -1.43 3.71
C GLN A 11 11.02 -1.36 3.55
N ALA A 12 10.38 -0.60 4.42
CA ALA A 12 8.92 -0.53 4.49
C ALA A 12 8.41 0.90 4.48
N VAL A 13 7.20 1.06 3.97
CA VAL A 13 6.48 2.33 3.91
C VAL A 13 5.10 2.15 4.49
N GLU A 14 4.65 3.13 5.27
CA GLU A 14 3.29 3.15 5.80
C GLU A 14 2.55 4.36 5.24
N ILE A 15 1.41 4.11 4.60
CA ILE A 15 0.57 5.14 4.00
C ILE A 15 -0.79 5.10 4.66
N VAL A 16 -1.24 6.24 5.19
CA VAL A 16 -2.57 6.35 5.79
C VAL A 16 -3.40 7.31 4.96
N LEU A 17 -4.53 6.81 4.47
CA LEU A 17 -5.49 7.59 3.70
C LEU A 17 -6.73 7.84 4.54
N SER A 18 -7.20 9.08 4.56
CA SER A 18 -8.50 9.40 5.16
C SER A 18 -9.17 10.48 4.34
N GLY A 19 -10.51 10.44 4.28
CA GLY A 19 -11.28 11.38 3.49
C GLY A 19 -11.16 11.06 1.99
N ARG A 20 -11.04 12.11 1.18
CA ARG A 20 -10.96 11.96 -0.28
C ARG A 20 -9.53 12.15 -0.77
N LEU A 21 -9.11 11.29 -1.68
CA LEU A 21 -7.77 11.35 -2.27
C LEU A 21 -7.82 12.02 -3.63
N SER A 22 -7.04 13.09 -3.80
CA SER A 22 -6.94 13.77 -5.08
C SER A 22 -5.80 13.18 -5.91
N THR A 23 -5.84 13.45 -7.22
CA THR A 23 -4.76 13.04 -8.13
C THR A 23 -3.43 13.65 -7.71
N GLU A 24 -3.43 14.92 -7.31
CA GLU A 24 -2.19 15.61 -6.89
C GLU A 24 -1.60 14.99 -5.64
N GLU A 25 -2.44 14.65 -4.66
CA GLU A 25 -1.97 13.99 -3.44
C GLU A 25 -1.36 12.62 -3.75
N PHE A 26 -2.03 11.86 -4.61
CA PHE A 26 -1.51 10.56 -5.02
C PHE A 26 -0.15 10.71 -5.73
N ASP A 27 -0.04 11.64 -6.66
CA ASP A 27 1.20 11.82 -7.44
C ASP A 27 2.37 12.19 -6.54
N LYS A 28 2.15 13.00 -5.49
CA LYS A 28 3.21 13.33 -4.54
C LYS A 28 3.71 12.10 -3.80
N ILE A 29 2.80 11.24 -3.37
CA ILE A 29 3.17 10.02 -2.67
C ILE A 29 3.87 9.05 -3.63
N ALA A 30 3.39 8.94 -4.85
CA ALA A 30 4.00 8.08 -5.86
C ALA A 30 5.45 8.46 -6.13
N GLN A 31 5.77 9.76 -6.17
CA GLN A 31 7.14 10.21 -6.34
C GLN A 31 8.04 9.78 -5.19
N LYS A 32 7.53 9.87 -3.96
CA LYS A 32 8.29 9.43 -2.78
C LYS A 32 8.48 7.92 -2.78
N LEU A 33 7.45 7.17 -3.17
CA LEU A 33 7.53 5.72 -3.29
C LEU A 33 8.56 5.31 -4.34
N GLU A 34 8.56 5.96 -5.49
CA GLU A 34 9.55 5.65 -6.54
C GLU A 34 10.96 5.87 -6.06
N ALA A 35 11.23 6.95 -5.33
CA ALA A 35 12.55 7.20 -4.78
C ALA A 35 12.93 6.13 -3.76
N PHE A 36 11.99 5.71 -2.93
CA PHE A 36 12.22 4.67 -1.94
C PHE A 36 12.50 3.31 -2.60
N ILE A 37 11.75 2.98 -3.65
CA ILE A 37 11.95 1.74 -4.43
C ILE A 37 13.35 1.73 -5.07
N LYS A 38 13.77 2.85 -5.66
CA LYS A 38 15.10 2.95 -6.25
C LYS A 38 16.20 2.73 -5.23
N ARG A 39 15.98 3.18 -3.99
CA ARG A 39 16.96 3.08 -2.92
C ARG A 39 17.06 1.65 -2.37
N HIS A 40 15.93 0.94 -2.31
CA HIS A 40 15.85 -0.37 -1.67
C HIS A 40 15.60 -1.55 -2.60
N ARG A 41 15.21 -1.29 -3.83
CA ARG A 41 14.86 -2.28 -4.87
C ARG A 41 13.59 -3.04 -4.59
N GLN A 42 13.42 -3.58 -3.38
CA GLN A 42 12.18 -4.22 -2.95
C GLN A 42 11.71 -3.58 -1.68
N ILE A 43 10.39 -3.37 -1.58
CA ILE A 43 9.81 -2.69 -0.44
C ILE A 43 8.58 -3.42 0.07
N ARG A 44 8.25 -3.14 1.32
CA ARG A 44 7.02 -3.58 1.97
C ARG A 44 6.12 -2.37 2.13
N VAL A 45 4.82 -2.55 1.91
CA VAL A 45 3.87 -1.45 1.99
C VAL A 45 2.74 -1.79 2.94
N LEU A 46 2.48 -0.90 3.89
CA LEU A 46 1.28 -0.93 4.73
C LEU A 46 0.39 0.22 4.30
N GLU A 47 -0.81 -0.09 3.86
CA GLU A 47 -1.78 0.92 3.46
C GLU A 47 -2.97 0.85 4.40
N VAL A 48 -3.24 1.94 5.12
CA VAL A 48 -4.34 2.04 6.07
C VAL A 48 -5.36 3.03 5.52
N ILE A 49 -6.58 2.56 5.30
CA ILE A 49 -7.66 3.37 4.72
C ILE A 49 -8.72 3.60 5.78
N LYS A 50 -8.82 4.85 6.25
CA LYS A 50 -9.76 5.26 7.31
C LYS A 50 -10.76 6.26 6.76
N ASP A 51 -12.02 6.09 7.11
CA ASP A 51 -13.07 7.06 6.77
C ASP A 51 -12.94 7.55 5.32
N PHE A 52 -12.79 6.59 4.41
CA PHE A 52 -12.52 6.88 3.02
C PHE A 52 -13.79 7.42 2.34
N GLU A 53 -13.70 8.58 1.73
CA GLU A 53 -14.81 9.22 1.03
C GLU A 53 -14.69 9.10 -0.49
N GLY A 54 -13.68 8.41 -0.96
CA GLY A 54 -13.47 8.19 -2.39
C GLY A 54 -12.19 8.81 -2.89
N MET A 55 -11.95 8.65 -4.17
CA MET A 55 -10.78 9.23 -4.80
C MET A 55 -11.15 9.73 -6.19
N ASP A 56 -10.41 10.71 -6.66
CA ASP A 56 -10.60 11.22 -8.01
C ASP A 56 -10.32 10.09 -9.02
N ALA A 57 -11.03 10.11 -10.14
CA ALA A 57 -10.82 9.10 -11.19
C ALA A 57 -9.36 9.07 -11.64
N GLY A 58 -8.72 10.24 -11.74
CA GLY A 58 -7.30 10.32 -12.07
C GLY A 58 -6.43 9.63 -11.03
N ALA A 59 -6.69 9.87 -9.75
CA ALA A 59 -5.94 9.22 -8.67
C ALA A 59 -6.09 7.71 -8.73
N PHE A 60 -7.32 7.23 -8.97
CA PHE A 60 -7.58 5.80 -9.09
C PHE A 60 -6.75 5.16 -10.21
N TRP A 61 -6.80 5.74 -11.40
CA TRP A 61 -6.06 5.20 -12.54
C TRP A 61 -4.55 5.33 -12.38
N HIS A 62 -4.07 6.42 -11.76
CA HIS A 62 -2.64 6.57 -11.46
C HIS A 62 -2.18 5.50 -10.47
N ASP A 63 -3.02 5.16 -9.48
CA ASP A 63 -2.71 4.11 -8.51
C ASP A 63 -2.62 2.75 -9.19
N VAL A 64 -3.59 2.41 -10.04
CA VAL A 64 -3.58 1.15 -10.79
C VAL A 64 -2.33 1.05 -11.66
N LYS A 65 -2.03 2.10 -12.42
CA LYS A 65 -0.85 2.10 -13.29
C LYS A 65 0.44 1.99 -12.49
N PHE A 66 0.53 2.71 -11.38
CA PHE A 66 1.71 2.66 -10.51
C PHE A 66 1.90 1.25 -9.96
N SER A 67 0.83 0.64 -9.45
CA SER A 67 0.91 -0.70 -8.87
C SER A 67 1.32 -1.73 -9.91
N LEU A 68 0.77 -1.67 -11.12
CA LEU A 68 1.12 -2.61 -12.18
C LEU A 68 2.56 -2.42 -12.67
N ARG A 69 3.04 -1.18 -12.72
CA ARG A 69 4.41 -0.89 -13.16
C ARG A 69 5.45 -1.40 -12.14
N HIS A 70 5.09 -1.44 -10.87
CA HIS A 70 6.02 -1.77 -9.78
C HIS A 70 5.72 -3.11 -9.09
N VAL A 71 4.94 -4.00 -9.73
CA VAL A 71 4.54 -5.26 -9.09
C VAL A 71 5.71 -6.12 -8.63
N GLN A 72 6.86 -6.02 -9.30
CA GLN A 72 8.02 -6.84 -8.96
C GLN A 72 8.83 -6.27 -7.80
N GLU A 73 8.62 -5.00 -7.48
CA GLU A 73 9.35 -4.33 -6.40
C GLU A 73 8.66 -4.43 -5.05
N PHE A 74 7.42 -4.93 -5.01
CA PHE A 74 6.72 -5.13 -3.75
C PHE A 74 7.02 -6.53 -3.22
N SER A 75 7.53 -6.61 -1.99
CA SER A 75 7.82 -7.91 -1.35
C SER A 75 6.69 -8.35 -0.44
N ARG A 76 5.98 -7.41 0.18
CA ARG A 76 4.78 -7.65 0.98
C ARG A 76 3.88 -6.43 0.94
N VAL A 77 2.59 -6.66 0.96
CA VAL A 77 1.61 -5.58 1.03
C VAL A 77 0.56 -5.95 2.07
N ALA A 78 0.36 -5.07 3.04
CA ALA A 78 -0.72 -5.20 4.02
C ALA A 78 -1.71 -4.07 3.79
N ILE A 79 -3.00 -4.41 3.75
CA ILE A 79 -4.06 -3.44 3.52
C ILE A 79 -5.04 -3.51 4.68
N VAL A 80 -5.19 -2.40 5.39
CA VAL A 80 -6.15 -2.26 6.49
C VAL A 80 -7.30 -1.40 5.99
N ALA A 81 -8.46 -2.01 5.79
CA ALA A 81 -9.62 -1.32 5.24
C ALA A 81 -10.90 -2.11 5.48
N ASN A 82 -12.04 -1.47 5.29
CA ASN A 82 -13.31 -2.18 5.26
C ASN A 82 -13.30 -3.22 4.14
N PRO A 83 -13.96 -4.37 4.33
CA PRO A 83 -14.01 -5.41 3.29
C PRO A 83 -14.47 -4.92 1.93
N ASP A 84 -15.39 -3.96 1.89
CA ASP A 84 -15.89 -3.42 0.62
C ASP A 84 -14.79 -2.75 -0.20
N MET A 85 -13.80 -2.15 0.47
CA MET A 85 -12.68 -1.52 -0.21
C MET A 85 -11.71 -2.54 -0.79
N HIS A 86 -11.59 -3.71 -0.15
CA HIS A 86 -10.70 -4.76 -0.63
C HIS A 86 -11.11 -5.31 -1.99
N HIS A 87 -12.40 -5.35 -2.28
CA HIS A 87 -12.91 -5.90 -3.54
C HIS A 87 -12.36 -5.17 -4.76
N LEU A 88 -12.35 -3.84 -4.71
CA LEU A 88 -11.92 -3.04 -5.85
C LEU A 88 -10.45 -3.33 -6.18
N TRP A 89 -9.59 -3.29 -5.17
CA TRP A 89 -8.18 -3.55 -5.35
C TRP A 89 -7.91 -5.00 -5.76
N SER A 90 -8.60 -5.95 -5.14
CA SER A 90 -8.44 -7.37 -5.42
C SER A 90 -8.81 -7.73 -6.85
N ASN A 91 -9.82 -7.06 -7.41
CA ASN A 91 -10.24 -7.36 -8.78
C ASN A 91 -9.31 -6.77 -9.83
N LEU A 92 -8.68 -5.63 -9.55
CA LEU A 92 -7.91 -4.90 -10.55
C LEU A 92 -6.41 -5.12 -10.45
N VAL A 93 -5.88 -5.24 -9.26
CA VAL A 93 -4.43 -5.24 -9.03
C VAL A 93 -3.92 -6.59 -8.52
N ALA A 94 -4.60 -7.19 -7.57
CA ALA A 94 -4.14 -8.40 -6.91
C ALA A 94 -3.78 -9.54 -7.85
N PRO A 95 -4.53 -9.81 -8.95
CA PRO A 95 -4.18 -10.89 -9.86
C PRO A 95 -2.79 -10.77 -10.49
N PHE A 96 -2.24 -9.56 -10.54
CA PHE A 96 -0.92 -9.29 -11.12
C PHE A 96 0.19 -9.22 -10.09
N MET A 97 -0.14 -9.20 -8.79
CA MET A 97 0.87 -9.12 -7.74
C MET A 97 1.59 -10.45 -7.59
N ARG A 98 2.89 -10.38 -7.34
CA ARG A 98 3.74 -11.56 -7.18
C ARG A 98 4.26 -11.72 -5.76
N CYS A 99 3.70 -10.97 -4.84
CA CYS A 99 4.09 -11.00 -3.43
C CYS A 99 2.91 -11.39 -2.57
N ASP A 100 3.18 -11.59 -1.30
CA ASP A 100 2.12 -11.85 -0.32
C ASP A 100 1.36 -10.57 -0.05
N VAL A 101 0.04 -10.66 -0.13
CA VAL A 101 -0.86 -9.57 0.19
C VAL A 101 -1.83 -10.06 1.26
N GLU A 102 -1.90 -9.34 2.37
CA GLU A 102 -2.82 -9.65 3.46
C GLU A 102 -3.79 -8.50 3.67
N HIS A 103 -5.04 -8.85 3.87
CA HIS A 103 -6.11 -7.91 4.15
C HIS A 103 -6.47 -7.96 5.62
N PHE A 104 -6.56 -6.78 6.25
CA PHE A 104 -6.89 -6.64 7.67
C PHE A 104 -8.09 -5.73 7.82
N SER A 105 -8.89 -5.96 8.86
CA SER A 105 -10.05 -5.14 9.15
C SER A 105 -9.65 -3.86 9.88
N PRO A 106 -10.50 -2.82 9.84
CA PRO A 106 -10.27 -1.63 10.65
C PRO A 106 -10.07 -2.02 12.12
N GLY A 107 -9.07 -1.40 12.76
CA GLY A 107 -8.71 -1.73 14.12
C GLY A 107 -7.60 -2.76 14.24
N GLU A 108 -7.19 -3.37 13.13
CA GLU A 108 -6.14 -4.38 13.14
C GLU A 108 -4.81 -3.84 12.60
N THR A 109 -4.59 -2.53 12.68
CA THR A 109 -3.38 -1.90 12.16
C THR A 109 -2.10 -2.46 12.80
N GLU A 110 -2.13 -2.71 14.11
CA GLU A 110 -0.96 -3.27 14.80
C GLU A 110 -0.63 -4.67 14.29
N ALA A 111 -1.66 -5.51 14.10
CA ALA A 111 -1.46 -6.86 13.57
C ALA A 111 -0.92 -6.79 12.14
N ALA A 112 -1.41 -5.86 11.34
CA ALA A 112 -0.94 -5.66 9.97
C ALA A 112 0.53 -5.23 9.94
N ARG A 113 0.89 -4.31 10.83
CA ARG A 113 2.28 -3.83 10.93
C ARG A 113 3.19 -4.97 11.36
N ASP A 114 2.79 -5.75 12.34
CA ASP A 114 3.59 -6.89 12.80
C ASP A 114 3.80 -7.90 11.69
N TRP A 115 2.75 -8.24 10.96
CA TRP A 115 2.88 -9.16 9.84
C TRP A 115 3.81 -8.62 8.75
N LEU A 116 3.67 -7.33 8.44
CA LEU A 116 4.48 -6.69 7.40
C LEU A 116 5.96 -6.73 7.74
N MET A 117 6.30 -6.60 9.01
CA MET A 117 7.67 -6.49 9.48
C MET A 117 8.33 -7.84 9.81
N TRP A 118 7.63 -8.95 9.61
CA TRP A 118 8.25 -10.26 9.85
C TRP A 118 9.50 -10.42 8.98
N PRO A 119 10.56 -11.05 9.53
CA PRO A 119 11.76 -11.28 8.74
C PRO A 119 11.48 -12.15 7.53
N GLU A 120 12.22 -11.94 6.45
CA GLU A 120 12.14 -12.80 5.27
C GLU A 120 12.47 -14.23 5.65
N GLY A 121 11.66 -15.17 5.14
CA GLY A 121 11.84 -16.58 5.44
C GLY A 121 11.29 -17.03 6.78
N ALA A 122 10.67 -16.15 7.55
CA ALA A 122 10.04 -16.52 8.82
C ALA A 122 8.86 -17.45 8.58
N VAL A 123 8.72 -18.46 9.42
CA VAL A 123 7.63 -19.43 9.36
C VAL A 123 6.76 -19.30 10.60
N ASP A 124 5.46 -19.38 10.42
CA ASP A 124 4.50 -19.28 11.53
C ASP A 124 4.58 -20.50 12.46
#